data_943444338f5f6e37791a020944f8b4de
#
_entry.id   943444338f5f6e37791a020944f8b4de
#
_cell.length_a   1.000
_cell.length_b   1.000
_cell.length_c   1.000
_cell.angle_alpha   90.00
_cell.angle_beta   90.00
_cell.angle_gamma   90.00
#
_symmetry.space_group_name_H-M   'P 1'
#
loop_
_entity.id
_entity.type
_entity.pdbx_description
1 polymer ?
#
loop_
_entity_poly.entity_id
_entity_poly.type
_entity_poly.pdbx_seq_one_letter_code
_entity_poly.pdbx_strand_id
1 'polypeptide(L)'
;MMNTTYETYMNALKQGLASFDSAAAEEILNDFESHFADARSQGLSDEEICAELGNVDDVLEFFRQEYATTEQPVANVLPQEKTHSNSEETHPNYPYAPSTAITAMEISLRNASADFAPGTSASVEFDFSGDFDPDRFEAGIEGNTFCLREKKLIPSVFWKHLFCNNHQKEVFSFQVPSTVQKLTLRSLNGATGLDTLSLTTLEISATNGKITGDSLSASSCRIQAANRKIVLTRLRTDSLDVSATNGKLEITGDCSRASLNSVNGKVLFEGTCSEYLTAKSVNGSVKLHLPHDLADASIHASTTTGKIRLVSNGRTESYTKTFTRSGISAFTIQASTVNGNVLLSDLPAEN
;
A
#
# COMPACT_ATOMS: atom_id res chain seq x y z
N MET A 1 7.31 37.18 -12.20
CA MET A 1 7.44 36.27 -11.06
C MET A 1 7.48 37.16 -9.83
N MET A 2 6.57 36.98 -8.86
CA MET A 2 6.65 37.72 -7.60
C MET A 2 7.85 37.17 -6.84
N ASN A 3 8.77 38.03 -6.44
CA ASN A 3 9.88 37.65 -5.56
C ASN A 3 9.27 37.20 -4.22
N THR A 4 9.36 35.93 -3.92
CA THR A 4 8.87 35.37 -2.65
C THR A 4 9.97 35.61 -1.62
N THR A 5 9.71 36.54 -0.68
CA THR A 5 10.61 36.83 0.43
C THR A 5 10.29 35.93 1.62
N TYR A 6 11.24 35.81 2.55
CA TYR A 6 11.04 35.11 3.83
C TYR A 6 9.70 35.43 4.51
N GLU A 7 9.38 36.71 4.64
CA GLU A 7 8.14 37.15 5.30
C GLU A 7 6.89 36.65 4.56
N THR A 8 6.89 36.72 3.22
CA THR A 8 5.78 36.26 2.41
C THR A 8 5.59 34.76 2.53
N TYR A 9 6.69 34.01 2.49
CA TYR A 9 6.69 32.56 2.63
C TYR A 9 6.19 32.11 4.00
N MET A 10 6.76 32.65 5.08
CA MET A 10 6.39 32.32 6.45
C MET A 10 4.97 32.71 6.80
N ASN A 11 4.46 33.85 6.28
CA ASN A 11 3.07 34.24 6.48
C ASN A 11 2.09 33.30 5.77
N ALA A 12 2.38 32.87 4.55
CA ALA A 12 1.57 31.90 3.82
C ALA A 12 1.55 30.54 4.55
N LEU A 13 2.71 30.10 5.01
CA LEU A 13 2.85 28.86 5.79
C LEU A 13 2.03 28.95 7.09
N LYS A 14 2.16 30.03 7.84
CA LYS A 14 1.41 30.25 9.09
C LYS A 14 -0.10 30.28 8.87
N GLN A 15 -0.57 30.90 7.80
CA GLN A 15 -1.99 30.88 7.44
C GLN A 15 -2.47 29.48 7.08
N GLY A 16 -1.70 28.72 6.32
CA GLY A 16 -2.04 27.36 5.95
C GLY A 16 -2.04 26.38 7.11
N LEU A 17 -1.21 26.61 8.12
CA LEU A 17 -1.13 25.80 9.35
C LEU A 17 -2.21 26.16 10.38
N ALA A 18 -3.04 27.17 10.18
CA ALA A 18 -4.07 27.57 11.13
C ALA A 18 -5.14 26.49 11.42
N SER A 19 -5.25 25.48 10.55
CA SER A 19 -6.14 24.32 10.73
C SER A 19 -5.48 23.14 11.46
N PHE A 20 -4.22 23.24 11.82
CA PHE A 20 -3.46 22.21 12.52
C PHE A 20 -3.57 22.38 14.04
N ASP A 21 -3.23 21.31 14.78
CA ASP A 21 -3.03 21.44 16.21
C ASP A 21 -1.98 22.51 16.55
N SER A 22 -2.23 23.29 17.58
CA SER A 22 -1.38 24.46 17.95
C SER A 22 0.07 24.08 18.21
N ALA A 23 0.32 22.93 18.88
CA ALA A 23 1.66 22.47 19.17
C ALA A 23 2.37 22.00 17.89
N ALA A 24 1.69 21.30 17.02
CA ALA A 24 2.23 20.86 15.74
C ALA A 24 2.53 22.04 14.79
N ALA A 25 1.63 23.06 14.76
CA ALA A 25 1.86 24.25 13.95
C ALA A 25 3.06 25.06 14.43
N GLU A 26 3.25 25.18 15.75
CA GLU A 26 4.40 25.88 16.36
C GLU A 26 5.71 25.16 16.08
N GLU A 27 5.74 23.82 16.20
CA GLU A 27 6.89 22.99 15.88
C GLU A 27 7.30 23.17 14.41
N ILE A 28 6.37 23.06 13.47
CA ILE A 28 6.63 23.26 12.05
C ILE A 28 7.20 24.67 11.78
N LEU A 29 6.61 25.72 12.35
CA LEU A 29 7.09 27.09 12.15
C LEU A 29 8.49 27.31 12.67
N ASN A 30 8.81 26.81 13.87
CA ASN A 30 10.12 26.91 14.46
C ASN A 30 11.21 26.25 13.60
N ASP A 31 10.86 25.14 12.96
CA ASP A 31 11.80 24.45 12.09
C ASP A 31 12.07 25.21 10.80
N PHE A 32 11.04 25.79 10.19
CA PHE A 32 11.25 26.67 9.03
C PHE A 32 12.11 27.89 9.39
N GLU A 33 11.90 28.50 10.56
CA GLU A 33 12.73 29.59 11.05
C GLU A 33 14.19 29.16 11.24
N SER A 34 14.41 28.00 11.84
CA SER A 34 15.76 27.43 12.02
C SER A 34 16.43 27.15 10.68
N HIS A 35 15.71 26.58 9.72
CA HIS A 35 16.23 26.31 8.39
C HIS A 35 16.66 27.58 7.66
N PHE A 36 15.83 28.63 7.67
CA PHE A 36 16.19 29.92 7.09
C PHE A 36 17.45 30.50 7.75
N ALA A 37 17.59 30.37 9.10
CA ALA A 37 18.77 30.83 9.80
C ALA A 37 20.04 30.05 9.38
N ASP A 38 19.95 28.75 9.28
CA ASP A 38 21.06 27.87 8.87
C ASP A 38 21.48 28.11 7.41
N ALA A 39 20.52 28.19 6.47
CA ALA A 39 20.80 28.45 5.07
C ALA A 39 21.43 29.84 4.84
N ARG A 40 20.96 30.88 5.55
CA ARG A 40 21.56 32.19 5.54
C ARG A 40 23.00 32.16 6.08
N SER A 41 23.27 31.33 7.10
CA SER A 41 24.64 31.16 7.63
C SER A 41 25.60 30.55 6.61
N GLN A 42 25.06 29.79 5.64
CA GLN A 42 25.76 29.19 4.50
C GLN A 42 25.87 30.13 3.29
N GLY A 43 25.30 31.35 3.37
CA GLY A 43 25.42 32.41 2.37
C GLY A 43 24.30 32.40 1.31
N LEU A 44 23.22 31.62 1.46
CA LEU A 44 22.07 31.65 0.61
C LEU A 44 21.18 32.86 0.86
N SER A 45 20.67 33.45 -0.19
CA SER A 45 19.65 34.52 -0.11
C SER A 45 18.26 33.95 0.21
N ASP A 46 17.38 34.77 0.78
CA ASP A 46 16.00 34.36 1.08
C ASP A 46 15.24 33.89 -0.18
N GLU A 47 15.57 34.45 -1.35
CA GLU A 47 14.96 34.08 -2.61
C GLU A 47 15.41 32.67 -3.05
N GLU A 48 16.67 32.35 -2.88
CA GLU A 48 17.23 31.02 -3.16
C GLU A 48 16.64 29.98 -2.20
N ILE A 49 16.56 30.32 -0.90
CA ILE A 49 15.96 29.45 0.10
C ILE A 49 14.47 29.18 -0.22
N CYS A 50 13.68 30.22 -0.54
CA CYS A 50 12.28 30.03 -0.94
C CYS A 50 12.12 29.22 -2.23
N ALA A 51 13.06 29.37 -3.18
CA ALA A 51 13.04 28.58 -4.41
C ALA A 51 13.35 27.09 -4.16
N GLU A 52 14.28 26.82 -3.24
CA GLU A 52 14.59 25.45 -2.79
C GLU A 52 13.43 24.81 -2.01
N LEU A 53 12.75 25.58 -1.14
CA LEU A 53 11.62 25.13 -0.37
C LEU A 53 10.39 24.80 -1.23
N GLY A 54 10.31 25.35 -2.43
CA GLY A 54 9.20 25.15 -3.33
C GLY A 54 7.94 25.93 -2.95
N ASN A 55 6.79 25.51 -3.51
CA ASN A 55 5.52 26.18 -3.26
C ASN A 55 4.97 25.86 -1.87
N VAL A 56 4.56 26.87 -1.11
CA VAL A 56 3.96 26.70 0.22
C VAL A 56 2.74 25.79 0.21
N ASP A 57 1.93 25.81 -0.86
CA ASP A 57 0.75 24.96 -0.97
C ASP A 57 1.12 23.48 -1.04
N ASP A 58 2.19 23.12 -1.73
CA ASP A 58 2.70 21.75 -1.82
C ASP A 58 3.23 21.27 -0.47
N VAL A 59 3.92 22.16 0.25
CA VAL A 59 4.42 21.91 1.60
C VAL A 59 3.26 21.71 2.59
N LEU A 60 2.23 22.55 2.52
CA LEU A 60 1.04 22.43 3.36
C LEU A 60 0.25 21.17 3.06
N GLU A 61 0.14 20.78 1.78
CA GLU A 61 -0.52 19.54 1.39
C GLU A 61 0.21 18.31 1.95
N PHE A 62 1.55 18.33 1.92
CA PHE A 62 2.37 17.29 2.57
C PHE A 62 2.04 17.18 4.07
N PHE A 63 2.03 18.31 4.79
CA PHE A 63 1.72 18.29 6.22
C PHE A 63 0.27 17.88 6.51
N ARG A 64 -0.70 18.26 5.67
CA ARG A 64 -2.10 17.80 5.81
C ARG A 64 -2.20 16.29 5.69
N GLN A 65 -1.52 15.69 4.72
CA GLN A 65 -1.49 14.24 4.56
C GLN A 65 -0.82 13.55 5.75
N GLU A 66 0.22 14.15 6.29
CA GLU A 66 0.98 13.63 7.42
C GLU A 66 0.21 13.69 8.75
N TYR A 67 -0.50 14.79 9.00
CA TYR A 67 -1.24 15.00 10.25
C TYR A 67 -2.69 14.51 10.21
N ALA A 68 -3.30 14.32 9.03
CA ALA A 68 -4.67 13.76 8.89
C ALA A 68 -4.77 12.29 9.35
N THR A 69 -3.65 11.59 9.53
CA THR A 69 -3.60 10.17 9.90
C THR A 69 -3.58 9.94 11.42
N THR A 70 -3.81 10.97 12.25
CA THR A 70 -3.57 10.91 13.71
C THR A 70 -4.86 10.99 14.54
N GLU A 71 -5.83 10.10 14.31
CA GLU A 71 -6.90 9.85 15.30
C GLU A 71 -6.93 8.36 15.69
N GLN A 72 -6.00 7.96 16.56
CA GLN A 72 -6.21 6.93 17.59
C GLN A 72 -5.13 7.06 18.68
N PRO A 73 -5.51 7.04 19.96
CA PRO A 73 -4.56 7.23 21.07
C PRO A 73 -3.75 5.97 21.34
N VAL A 74 -2.44 6.09 21.36
CA VAL A 74 -1.53 5.03 21.80
C VAL A 74 -1.12 5.28 23.24
N ALA A 75 -1.32 4.29 24.10
CA ALA A 75 -0.98 4.29 25.50
C ALA A 75 0.55 4.33 25.71
N ASN A 76 0.94 5.10 26.74
CA ASN A 76 2.30 5.30 27.23
C ASN A 76 3.09 4.02 27.49
N VAL A 77 4.30 3.93 26.96
CA VAL A 77 5.37 3.05 27.47
C VAL A 77 6.62 3.91 27.73
N LEU A 78 7.15 3.78 28.95
CA LEU A 78 8.27 4.51 29.54
C LEU A 78 9.63 4.19 28.85
N PRO A 79 10.61 5.12 28.88
CA PRO A 79 11.88 4.95 28.19
C PRO A 79 12.87 4.09 28.98
N GLN A 80 13.57 3.19 28.29
CA GLN A 80 14.76 2.52 28.81
C GLN A 80 16.03 3.14 28.26
N GLU A 81 17.03 3.20 29.13
CA GLU A 81 18.29 3.95 29.01
C GLU A 81 19.22 3.48 27.90
N LYS A 82 19.90 4.46 27.31
CA LYS A 82 20.96 4.31 26.28
C LYS A 82 22.29 3.90 26.90
N THR A 83 22.88 2.85 26.34
CA THR A 83 24.36 2.65 26.47
C THR A 83 25.00 2.84 25.10
N HIS A 84 25.88 3.87 25.02
CA HIS A 84 26.70 4.12 23.85
C HIS A 84 27.89 3.15 23.79
N SER A 85 28.13 2.53 22.65
CA SER A 85 29.47 2.05 22.30
C SER A 85 29.72 2.31 20.81
N ASN A 86 30.83 3.02 20.55
CA ASN A 86 31.39 3.28 19.23
C ASN A 86 31.87 2.01 18.56
N SER A 87 31.53 1.81 17.27
CA SER A 87 32.46 1.30 16.26
C SER A 87 31.77 1.02 14.91
N GLU A 88 32.42 1.49 13.86
CA GLU A 88 32.46 1.00 12.45
C GLU A 88 31.16 0.83 11.65
N GLU A 89 31.11 1.56 10.54
CA GLU A 89 30.13 1.48 9.48
C GLU A 89 30.01 0.05 8.93
N THR A 90 29.03 -0.67 9.42
CA THR A 90 28.52 -1.87 8.79
C THR A 90 27.01 -1.72 8.69
N HIS A 91 26.47 -1.93 7.49
CA HIS A 91 25.02 -2.02 7.27
C HIS A 91 24.39 -2.89 8.37
N PRO A 92 23.33 -2.42 9.04
CA PRO A 92 22.76 -3.16 10.15
C PRO A 92 22.06 -4.41 9.62
N ASN A 93 22.79 -5.52 9.57
CA ASN A 93 22.16 -6.83 9.51
C ASN A 93 21.63 -7.07 10.94
N TYR A 94 20.32 -6.81 11.17
CA TYR A 94 19.70 -7.08 12.46
C TYR A 94 19.07 -8.47 12.47
N PRO A 95 19.79 -9.51 12.98
CA PRO A 95 19.14 -10.75 13.30
C PRO A 95 18.37 -10.55 14.62
N TYR A 96 17.08 -10.30 14.53
CA TYR A 96 16.20 -10.45 15.69
C TYR A 96 16.00 -11.95 15.93
N ALA A 97 16.82 -12.54 16.80
CA ALA A 97 16.66 -13.91 17.26
C ALA A 97 15.84 -13.91 18.55
N PRO A 98 14.53 -14.13 18.51
CA PRO A 98 13.70 -14.19 19.70
C PRO A 98 13.89 -15.52 20.44
N SER A 99 13.62 -15.53 21.73
CA SER A 99 13.50 -16.75 22.52
C SER A 99 12.26 -17.60 22.14
N THR A 100 11.32 -17.03 21.42
CA THR A 100 10.09 -17.65 20.90
C THR A 100 10.00 -17.45 19.40
N ALA A 101 9.45 -18.43 18.68
CA ALA A 101 9.28 -18.35 17.23
C ALA A 101 8.36 -17.16 16.86
N ILE A 102 8.77 -16.36 15.88
CA ILE A 102 7.96 -15.29 15.33
C ILE A 102 6.86 -15.91 14.46
N THR A 103 5.62 -15.58 14.76
CA THR A 103 4.44 -16.07 14.02
C THR A 103 3.67 -14.97 13.30
N ALA A 104 3.98 -13.70 13.57
CA ALA A 104 3.36 -12.56 12.92
C ALA A 104 4.38 -11.47 12.60
N MET A 105 4.11 -10.70 11.53
CA MET A 105 4.84 -9.50 11.17
C MET A 105 3.86 -8.33 10.98
N GLU A 106 4.14 -7.21 11.63
CA GLU A 106 3.43 -5.94 11.47
C GLU A 106 4.39 -4.86 10.98
N ILE A 107 4.19 -4.44 9.73
CA ILE A 107 5.05 -3.47 9.07
C ILE A 107 4.22 -2.22 8.76
N SER A 108 4.71 -1.05 9.18
CA SER A 108 4.08 0.24 8.92
C SER A 108 5.08 1.22 8.31
N LEU A 109 4.92 1.51 7.03
CA LEU A 109 5.81 2.37 6.25
C LEU A 109 5.06 3.57 5.69
N ARG A 110 5.73 4.70 5.59
CA ARG A 110 5.18 5.92 4.99
C ARG A 110 5.70 6.15 3.58
N ASN A 111 7.01 6.17 3.41
CA ASN A 111 7.63 6.49 2.13
C ASN A 111 8.51 5.37 1.58
N ALA A 112 8.99 4.47 2.41
CA ALA A 112 9.78 3.34 1.97
C ALA A 112 8.91 2.26 1.30
N SER A 113 9.47 1.59 0.32
CA SER A 113 8.89 0.38 -0.29
C SER A 113 9.26 -0.85 0.54
N ALA A 114 8.52 -1.94 0.37
CA ALA A 114 8.80 -3.21 1.03
C ALA A 114 8.64 -4.38 0.07
N ASP A 115 9.67 -5.22 0.00
CA ASP A 115 9.65 -6.48 -0.71
C ASP A 115 9.77 -7.63 0.31
N PHE A 116 8.95 -8.65 0.13
CA PHE A 116 8.88 -9.81 1.02
C PHE A 116 9.14 -11.08 0.22
N ALA A 117 10.11 -11.85 0.67
CA ALA A 117 10.46 -13.15 0.11
C ALA A 117 10.63 -14.21 1.21
N PRO A 118 10.52 -15.50 0.91
CA PRO A 118 10.71 -16.55 1.91
C PRO A 118 12.15 -16.58 2.42
N GLY A 119 12.29 -16.56 3.74
CA GLY A 119 13.56 -16.73 4.43
C GLY A 119 13.84 -18.17 4.81
N THR A 120 15.11 -18.52 4.95
CA THR A 120 15.56 -19.84 5.41
C THR A 120 15.84 -19.86 6.91
N SER A 121 15.99 -18.70 7.52
CA SER A 121 16.23 -18.51 8.96
C SER A 121 14.93 -18.61 9.78
N ALA A 122 15.05 -18.94 11.05
CA ALA A 122 13.96 -18.84 12.01
C ALA A 122 13.72 -17.39 12.50
N SER A 123 14.65 -16.48 12.19
CA SER A 123 14.62 -15.05 12.53
C SER A 123 14.12 -14.24 11.35
N VAL A 124 13.48 -13.09 11.61
CA VAL A 124 13.21 -12.11 10.56
C VAL A 124 14.51 -11.40 10.22
N GLU A 125 14.90 -11.49 8.98
CA GLU A 125 16.06 -10.77 8.42
C GLU A 125 15.54 -9.75 7.41
N PHE A 126 16.17 -8.58 7.36
CA PHE A 126 15.85 -7.58 6.35
C PHE A 126 17.08 -6.75 5.99
N ASP A 127 17.15 -6.37 4.73
CA ASP A 127 18.10 -5.40 4.20
C ASP A 127 17.37 -4.11 3.87
N PHE A 128 18.06 -2.99 3.96
CA PHE A 128 17.55 -1.69 3.56
C PHE A 128 18.46 -1.07 2.50
N SER A 129 17.92 -0.73 1.36
CA SER A 129 18.60 0.05 0.34
C SER A 129 18.18 1.51 0.43
N GLY A 130 19.16 2.42 0.51
CA GLY A 130 18.95 3.85 0.68
C GLY A 130 19.72 4.41 1.88
N ASP A 131 19.49 5.66 2.23
CA ASP A 131 20.04 6.29 3.43
C ASP A 131 19.23 5.81 4.64
N PHE A 132 19.72 4.78 5.33
CA PHE A 132 19.10 4.29 6.55
C PHE A 132 19.35 5.25 7.71
N ASP A 133 18.28 5.87 8.19
CA ASP A 133 18.30 6.65 9.42
C ASP A 133 17.64 5.82 10.54
N PRO A 134 18.42 5.33 11.53
CA PRO A 134 17.87 4.52 12.61
C PRO A 134 16.88 5.29 13.49
N ASP A 135 16.93 6.61 13.53
CA ASP A 135 15.99 7.43 14.28
C ASP A 135 14.62 7.51 13.58
N ARG A 136 14.57 7.26 12.29
CA ARG A 136 13.34 7.24 11.48
C ARG A 136 12.57 5.93 11.61
N PHE A 137 13.23 4.84 11.90
CA PHE A 137 12.60 3.54 11.99
C PHE A 137 12.67 2.97 13.40
N GLU A 138 11.62 2.28 13.80
CA GLU A 138 11.56 1.53 15.04
C GLU A 138 11.26 0.07 14.70
N ALA A 139 12.21 -0.80 15.03
CA ALA A 139 12.04 -2.23 14.85
C ALA A 139 12.14 -2.94 16.19
N GLY A 140 11.30 -3.94 16.43
CA GLY A 140 11.27 -4.68 17.66
C GLY A 140 10.41 -5.93 17.60
N ILE A 141 10.40 -6.68 18.70
CA ILE A 141 9.56 -7.87 18.85
C ILE A 141 8.62 -7.66 20.04
N GLU A 142 7.33 -7.72 19.77
CA GLU A 142 6.26 -7.66 20.75
C GLU A 142 5.61 -9.05 20.87
N GLY A 143 5.99 -9.80 21.91
CA GLY A 143 5.58 -11.21 22.08
C GLY A 143 6.15 -12.11 20.99
N ASN A 144 5.31 -12.60 20.08
CA ASN A 144 5.68 -13.39 18.90
C ASN A 144 5.50 -12.63 17.57
N THR A 145 5.34 -11.32 17.64
CA THR A 145 5.16 -10.44 16.49
C THR A 145 6.41 -9.59 16.25
N PHE A 146 6.96 -9.64 15.06
CA PHE A 146 7.97 -8.67 14.63
C PHE A 146 7.25 -7.40 14.15
N CYS A 147 7.64 -6.25 14.70
CA CYS A 147 7.10 -4.95 14.38
C CYS A 147 8.20 -4.06 13.77
N LEU A 148 7.90 -3.43 12.63
CA LEU A 148 8.72 -2.34 12.07
C LEU A 148 7.81 -1.17 11.74
N ARG A 149 8.13 0.00 12.31
CA ARG A 149 7.34 1.21 12.13
C ARG A 149 8.24 2.35 11.64
N GLU A 150 7.86 2.97 10.54
CA GLU A 150 8.43 4.25 10.12
C GLU A 150 7.78 5.36 10.95
N LYS A 151 8.59 6.02 11.79
CA LYS A 151 8.14 7.14 12.62
C LYS A 151 7.74 8.32 11.75
N LYS A 152 6.97 9.24 12.29
CA LYS A 152 6.77 10.54 11.67
C LYS A 152 8.15 11.19 11.48
N LEU A 153 8.38 11.75 10.29
CA LEU A 153 9.59 12.52 10.05
C LEU A 153 9.65 13.67 11.06
N ILE A 154 10.69 13.68 11.88
CA ILE A 154 11.05 14.86 12.66
C ILE A 154 11.43 15.92 11.62
N PRO A 155 11.07 17.19 11.82
CA PRO A 155 11.35 18.25 10.85
C PRO A 155 12.80 18.33 10.36
N SER A 156 13.79 18.04 11.20
CA SER A 156 15.20 17.96 10.82
C SER A 156 15.51 16.88 9.76
N VAL A 157 14.77 15.78 9.75
CA VAL A 157 14.89 14.70 8.76
C VAL A 157 14.12 15.03 7.48
N PHE A 158 13.02 15.80 7.60
CA PHE A 158 12.25 16.31 6.47
C PHE A 158 13.13 17.14 5.53
N TRP A 159 13.96 18.03 6.09
CA TRP A 159 14.87 18.87 5.33
C TRP A 159 15.94 18.08 4.59
N LYS A 160 16.48 17.05 5.21
CA LYS A 160 17.44 16.14 4.57
C LYS A 160 16.82 15.44 3.34
N HIS A 161 15.55 15.05 3.41
CA HIS A 161 14.82 14.44 2.29
C HIS A 161 14.43 15.44 1.19
N LEU A 162 14.09 16.66 1.55
CA LEU A 162 13.68 17.68 0.58
C LEU A 162 14.86 18.18 -0.27
N PHE A 163 16.07 18.26 0.31
CA PHE A 163 17.26 18.84 -0.32
C PHE A 163 18.32 17.83 -0.79
N CYS A 164 18.24 16.59 -0.35
CA CYS A 164 19.06 15.53 -0.95
C CYS A 164 18.49 15.16 -2.30
N ASN A 165 19.01 15.75 -3.35
CA ASN A 165 18.64 15.54 -4.77
C ASN A 165 18.96 14.12 -5.29
N ASN A 166 19.34 13.20 -4.40
CA ASN A 166 19.62 11.81 -4.71
C ASN A 166 18.47 10.95 -4.14
N HIS A 167 17.33 10.95 -4.85
CA HIS A 167 16.20 10.08 -4.53
C HIS A 167 16.57 8.61 -4.82
N GLN A 168 17.47 8.06 -4.03
CA GLN A 168 17.62 6.61 -3.98
C GLN A 168 16.30 6.05 -3.43
N LYS A 169 15.72 5.16 -4.21
CA LYS A 169 14.48 4.49 -3.83
C LYS A 169 14.73 3.67 -2.57
N GLU A 170 14.11 4.07 -1.47
CA GLU A 170 14.21 3.37 -0.20
C GLU A 170 13.37 2.09 -0.25
N VAL A 171 14.02 0.96 -0.01
CA VAL A 171 13.38 -0.36 -0.07
C VAL A 171 13.84 -1.23 1.09
N PHE A 172 12.90 -1.73 1.84
CA PHE A 172 13.11 -2.85 2.77
C PHE A 172 12.93 -4.17 2.03
N SER A 173 13.91 -5.05 2.12
CA SER A 173 13.85 -6.42 1.60
C SER A 173 13.80 -7.40 2.76
N PHE A 174 12.60 -7.93 3.03
CA PHE A 174 12.36 -8.85 4.15
C PHE A 174 12.51 -10.30 3.72
N GLN A 175 13.26 -11.07 4.52
CA GLN A 175 13.28 -12.52 4.49
C GLN A 175 12.28 -13.03 5.55
N VAL A 176 11.16 -13.58 5.10
CA VAL A 176 10.05 -13.98 5.95
C VAL A 176 10.25 -15.42 6.45
N PRO A 177 10.41 -15.65 7.76
CA PRO A 177 10.52 -17.00 8.31
C PRO A 177 9.30 -17.87 7.97
N SER A 178 9.52 -19.17 7.78
CA SER A 178 8.43 -20.13 7.54
C SER A 178 7.46 -20.29 8.72
N THR A 179 7.83 -19.83 9.90
CA THR A 179 6.97 -19.81 11.10
C THR A 179 5.93 -18.69 11.08
N VAL A 180 6.13 -17.66 10.24
CA VAL A 180 5.21 -16.53 10.13
C VAL A 180 3.93 -16.98 9.44
N GLN A 181 2.83 -16.84 10.14
CA GLN A 181 1.49 -17.16 9.67
C GLN A 181 0.67 -15.92 9.31
N LYS A 182 0.98 -14.78 9.92
CA LYS A 182 0.29 -13.52 9.67
C LYS A 182 1.24 -12.42 9.24
N LEU A 183 0.94 -11.77 8.10
CA LEU A 183 1.62 -10.57 7.63
C LEU A 183 0.62 -9.42 7.52
N THR A 184 0.85 -8.35 8.26
CA THR A 184 0.10 -7.10 8.18
C THR A 184 1.02 -5.98 7.70
N LEU A 185 0.67 -5.34 6.59
CA LEU A 185 1.41 -4.21 6.04
C LEU A 185 0.51 -2.98 5.91
N ARG A 186 0.97 -1.86 6.41
CA ARG A 186 0.40 -0.54 6.16
C ARG A 186 1.44 0.31 5.43
N SER A 187 1.09 0.82 4.25
CA SER A 187 2.00 1.63 3.43
C SER A 187 1.29 2.88 2.91
N LEU A 188 1.92 4.04 3.04
CA LEU A 188 1.35 5.28 2.52
C LEU A 188 1.79 5.52 1.07
N ASN A 189 3.08 5.60 0.78
CA ASN A 189 3.61 5.97 -0.53
C ASN A 189 4.52 4.92 -1.17
N GLY A 190 4.92 3.88 -0.44
CA GLY A 190 5.85 2.86 -0.91
C GLY A 190 5.20 1.77 -1.77
N ALA A 191 5.94 1.22 -2.72
CA ALA A 191 5.53 0.01 -3.42
C ALA A 191 5.67 -1.22 -2.51
N THR A 192 4.87 -2.25 -2.79
CA THR A 192 4.92 -3.53 -2.07
C THR A 192 5.10 -4.67 -3.06
N GLY A 193 6.14 -5.47 -2.86
CA GLY A 193 6.42 -6.71 -3.55
C GLY A 193 6.25 -7.91 -2.60
N LEU A 194 5.59 -8.95 -3.07
CA LEU A 194 5.37 -10.20 -2.33
C LEU A 194 5.75 -11.34 -3.24
N ASP A 195 6.70 -12.15 -2.85
CA ASP A 195 7.16 -13.29 -3.66
C ASP A 195 7.14 -14.57 -2.86
N THR A 196 6.45 -15.58 -3.39
CA THR A 196 6.47 -16.98 -2.94
C THR A 196 6.20 -17.13 -1.43
N LEU A 197 5.17 -16.48 -0.91
CA LEU A 197 4.82 -16.54 0.50
C LEU A 197 3.69 -17.54 0.78
N SER A 198 3.83 -18.26 1.91
CA SER A 198 2.79 -19.16 2.43
C SER A 198 2.37 -18.69 3.83
N LEU A 199 1.13 -18.20 3.97
CA LEU A 199 0.63 -17.55 5.16
C LEU A 199 -0.76 -18.13 5.53
N THR A 200 -1.20 -17.91 6.75
CA THR A 200 -2.61 -18.08 7.12
C THR A 200 -3.38 -16.80 6.80
N THR A 201 -2.79 -15.66 7.09
CA THR A 201 -3.45 -14.36 6.92
C THR A 201 -2.50 -13.34 6.29
N LEU A 202 -2.93 -12.72 5.20
CA LEU A 202 -2.29 -11.57 4.56
C LEU A 202 -3.22 -10.37 4.59
N GLU A 203 -2.80 -9.28 5.24
CA GLU A 203 -3.54 -8.02 5.32
C GLU A 203 -2.66 -6.87 4.83
N ILE A 204 -3.07 -6.18 3.76
CA ILE A 204 -2.34 -5.03 3.21
C ILE A 204 -3.29 -3.83 3.09
N SER A 205 -2.87 -2.71 3.62
CA SER A 205 -3.50 -1.41 3.43
C SER A 205 -2.49 -0.43 2.86
N ALA A 206 -2.73 0.04 1.63
CA ALA A 206 -1.81 0.95 0.93
C ALA A 206 -2.56 2.15 0.34
N THR A 207 -1.93 3.33 0.34
CA THR A 207 -2.55 4.52 -0.25
C THR A 207 -2.03 4.75 -1.68
N ASN A 208 -0.75 5.00 -1.86
CA ASN A 208 -0.17 5.42 -3.15
C ASN A 208 0.86 4.44 -3.74
N GLY A 209 1.04 3.28 -3.16
CA GLY A 209 2.01 2.29 -3.62
C GLY A 209 1.41 1.20 -4.53
N LYS A 210 2.12 0.81 -5.58
CA LYS A 210 1.77 -0.37 -6.37
C LYS A 210 1.95 -1.63 -5.50
N ILE A 211 0.98 -2.55 -5.54
CA ILE A 211 1.09 -3.85 -4.89
C ILE A 211 1.27 -4.91 -5.97
N THR A 212 2.33 -5.70 -5.86
CA THR A 212 2.59 -6.86 -6.72
C THR A 212 2.76 -8.10 -5.86
N GLY A 213 2.14 -9.20 -6.24
CA GLY A 213 2.29 -10.47 -5.58
C GLY A 213 2.44 -11.60 -6.59
N ASP A 214 3.36 -12.51 -6.33
CA ASP A 214 3.54 -13.70 -7.15
C ASP A 214 3.67 -14.95 -6.29
N SER A 215 3.03 -16.05 -6.70
CA SER A 215 3.08 -17.35 -6.03
C SER A 215 2.69 -17.28 -4.54
N LEU A 216 1.58 -16.60 -4.25
CA LEU A 216 1.09 -16.43 -2.89
C LEU A 216 0.11 -17.51 -2.50
N SER A 217 0.26 -18.06 -1.30
CA SER A 217 -0.69 -18.98 -0.67
C SER A 217 -1.13 -18.41 0.69
N ALA A 218 -2.45 -18.28 0.91
CA ALA A 218 -2.99 -17.80 2.18
C ALA A 218 -4.40 -18.34 2.41
N SER A 219 -4.80 -18.65 3.65
CA SER A 219 -6.21 -18.95 3.92
C SER A 219 -7.07 -17.70 3.76
N SER A 220 -6.58 -16.55 4.20
CA SER A 220 -7.26 -15.26 4.03
C SER A 220 -6.31 -14.20 3.47
N CYS A 221 -6.72 -13.57 2.37
CA CYS A 221 -5.99 -12.49 1.73
C CYS A 221 -6.88 -11.25 1.63
N ARG A 222 -6.55 -10.19 2.35
CA ARG A 222 -7.24 -8.89 2.29
C ARG A 222 -6.28 -7.80 1.85
N ILE A 223 -6.63 -7.10 0.77
CA ILE A 223 -5.81 -6.00 0.23
C ILE A 223 -6.69 -4.79 -0.05
N GLN A 224 -6.34 -3.66 0.53
CA GLN A 224 -7.01 -2.39 0.30
C GLN A 224 -6.01 -1.37 -0.24
N ALA A 225 -6.33 -0.73 -1.35
CA ALA A 225 -5.49 0.31 -1.95
C ALA A 225 -6.31 1.53 -2.39
N ALA A 226 -5.76 2.74 -2.26
CA ALA A 226 -6.47 3.92 -2.74
C ALA A 226 -6.14 4.22 -4.22
N ASN A 227 -4.87 4.45 -4.57
CA ASN A 227 -4.52 5.10 -5.83
C ASN A 227 -3.61 4.30 -6.77
N ARG A 228 -3.50 2.98 -6.63
CA ARG A 228 -2.53 2.22 -7.43
C ARG A 228 -3.05 0.86 -7.88
N LYS A 229 -2.34 0.30 -8.85
CA LYS A 229 -2.60 -1.01 -9.41
C LYS A 229 -2.23 -2.12 -8.41
N ILE A 230 -3.12 -3.12 -8.29
CA ILE A 230 -2.86 -4.38 -7.59
C ILE A 230 -2.72 -5.46 -8.65
N VAL A 231 -1.62 -6.20 -8.62
CA VAL A 231 -1.34 -7.33 -9.50
C VAL A 231 -0.96 -8.54 -8.66
N LEU A 232 -1.78 -9.56 -8.70
CA LEU A 232 -1.49 -10.84 -8.03
C LEU A 232 -1.48 -11.94 -9.08
N THR A 233 -0.40 -12.72 -9.10
CA THR A 233 -0.24 -13.85 -10.02
C THR A 233 -0.02 -15.13 -9.23
N ARG A 234 -0.53 -16.25 -9.74
CA ARG A 234 -0.43 -17.56 -9.10
C ARG A 234 -0.89 -17.58 -7.64
N LEU A 235 -1.98 -16.85 -7.35
CA LEU A 235 -2.57 -16.78 -6.01
C LEU A 235 -3.35 -18.06 -5.70
N ARG A 236 -3.22 -18.59 -4.48
CA ARG A 236 -4.07 -19.63 -3.92
C ARG A 236 -4.60 -19.19 -2.56
N THR A 237 -5.92 -19.12 -2.41
CA THR A 237 -6.52 -18.66 -1.14
C THR A 237 -7.94 -19.20 -0.97
N ASP A 238 -8.36 -19.40 0.28
CA ASP A 238 -9.74 -19.73 0.55
C ASP A 238 -10.63 -18.48 0.46
N SER A 239 -10.14 -17.34 0.97
CA SER A 239 -10.89 -16.08 0.98
C SER A 239 -10.05 -14.91 0.46
N LEU A 240 -10.53 -14.29 -0.60
CA LEU A 240 -9.90 -13.12 -1.23
C LEU A 240 -10.81 -11.90 -1.12
N ASP A 241 -10.34 -10.83 -0.50
CA ASP A 241 -11.02 -9.53 -0.44
C ASP A 241 -10.08 -8.42 -0.92
N VAL A 242 -10.30 -7.91 -2.12
CA VAL A 242 -9.45 -6.88 -2.72
C VAL A 242 -10.28 -5.67 -3.10
N SER A 243 -9.88 -4.51 -2.61
CA SER A 243 -10.54 -3.25 -2.92
C SER A 243 -9.56 -2.15 -3.34
N ALA A 244 -9.95 -1.37 -4.34
CA ALA A 244 -9.20 -0.20 -4.78
C ALA A 244 -10.13 0.97 -5.11
N THR A 245 -9.72 2.21 -4.81
CA THR A 245 -10.49 3.38 -5.23
C THR A 245 -10.12 3.78 -6.66
N ASN A 246 -8.87 4.09 -6.94
CA ASN A 246 -8.41 4.53 -8.26
C ASN A 246 -7.41 3.54 -8.89
N GLY A 247 -7.56 2.26 -8.62
CA GLY A 247 -6.61 1.22 -9.00
C GLY A 247 -7.20 0.14 -9.90
N LYS A 248 -6.38 -0.34 -10.83
CA LYS A 248 -6.70 -1.54 -11.60
C LYS A 248 -6.39 -2.78 -10.76
N LEU A 249 -7.31 -3.71 -10.71
CA LEU A 249 -7.13 -5.03 -10.11
C LEU A 249 -6.86 -6.03 -11.23
N GLU A 250 -5.73 -6.72 -11.16
CA GLU A 250 -5.35 -7.83 -12.04
C GLU A 250 -4.96 -9.01 -11.16
N ILE A 251 -5.80 -10.03 -11.15
CA ILE A 251 -5.63 -11.17 -10.26
C ILE A 251 -5.72 -12.45 -11.08
N THR A 252 -4.70 -13.30 -10.96
CA THR A 252 -4.67 -14.62 -11.54
C THR A 252 -4.44 -15.66 -10.44
N GLY A 253 -5.32 -16.66 -10.33
CA GLY A 253 -5.18 -17.70 -9.32
C GLY A 253 -6.49 -18.41 -8.97
N ASP A 254 -6.42 -19.21 -7.92
CA ASP A 254 -7.50 -20.06 -7.46
C ASP A 254 -7.96 -19.64 -6.07
N CYS A 255 -9.29 -19.62 -5.87
CA CYS A 255 -9.88 -19.27 -4.57
C CYS A 255 -11.17 -20.06 -4.32
N SER A 256 -11.60 -20.09 -3.07
CA SER A 256 -12.96 -20.56 -2.77
C SER A 256 -13.95 -19.40 -2.88
N ARG A 257 -13.60 -18.25 -2.30
CA ARG A 257 -14.43 -17.05 -2.29
C ARG A 257 -13.61 -15.83 -2.67
N ALA A 258 -14.16 -14.98 -3.55
CA ALA A 258 -13.53 -13.72 -3.92
C ALA A 258 -14.51 -12.55 -3.91
N SER A 259 -14.05 -11.42 -3.37
CA SER A 259 -14.71 -10.11 -3.42
C SER A 259 -13.72 -9.08 -3.98
N LEU A 260 -13.99 -8.59 -5.19
CA LEU A 260 -13.12 -7.71 -5.94
C LEU A 260 -13.85 -6.40 -6.23
N ASN A 261 -13.42 -5.30 -5.63
CA ASN A 261 -14.12 -4.03 -5.74
C ASN A 261 -13.18 -2.92 -6.22
N SER A 262 -13.60 -2.15 -7.22
CA SER A 262 -12.91 -0.95 -7.66
C SER A 262 -13.90 0.20 -7.90
N VAL A 263 -13.53 1.42 -7.58
CA VAL A 263 -14.36 2.58 -7.94
C VAL A 263 -14.00 3.06 -9.35
N ASN A 264 -12.76 3.44 -9.60
CA ASN A 264 -12.32 4.02 -10.86
C ASN A 264 -11.29 3.13 -11.59
N GLY A 265 -11.45 1.83 -11.53
CA GLY A 265 -10.49 0.91 -12.12
C GLY A 265 -11.12 -0.31 -12.76
N LYS A 266 -10.38 -0.91 -13.68
CA LYS A 266 -10.73 -2.19 -14.26
C LYS A 266 -10.51 -3.31 -13.24
N VAL A 267 -11.46 -4.23 -13.14
CA VAL A 267 -11.32 -5.49 -12.41
C VAL A 267 -11.10 -6.60 -13.43
N LEU A 268 -10.00 -7.31 -13.33
CA LEU A 268 -9.67 -8.51 -14.09
C LEU A 268 -9.38 -9.64 -13.12
N PHE A 269 -10.11 -10.73 -13.25
CA PHE A 269 -9.85 -11.99 -12.58
C PHE A 269 -9.72 -13.11 -13.59
N GLU A 270 -8.70 -13.94 -13.45
CA GLU A 270 -8.50 -15.13 -14.27
C GLU A 270 -8.13 -16.31 -13.35
N GLY A 271 -8.88 -17.40 -13.45
CA GLY A 271 -8.63 -18.60 -12.64
C GLY A 271 -9.90 -19.32 -12.22
N THR A 272 -9.85 -20.02 -11.11
CA THR A 272 -10.97 -20.79 -10.58
C THR A 272 -11.52 -20.20 -9.28
N CYS A 273 -12.84 -20.34 -9.11
CA CYS A 273 -13.50 -19.97 -7.86
C CYS A 273 -14.61 -20.99 -7.56
N SER A 274 -14.58 -21.60 -6.37
CA SER A 274 -15.43 -22.76 -6.13
C SER A 274 -16.79 -22.45 -5.48
N GLU A 275 -16.92 -21.33 -4.74
CA GLU A 275 -18.13 -21.03 -3.99
C GLU A 275 -18.79 -19.72 -4.48
N TYR A 276 -18.03 -18.61 -4.41
CA TYR A 276 -18.61 -17.30 -4.63
C TYR A 276 -17.60 -16.29 -5.17
N LEU A 277 -17.96 -15.64 -6.28
CA LEU A 277 -17.14 -14.56 -6.87
C LEU A 277 -17.99 -13.31 -7.05
N THR A 278 -17.65 -12.26 -6.33
CA THR A 278 -18.17 -10.90 -6.56
C THR A 278 -17.12 -10.02 -7.18
N ALA A 279 -17.47 -9.34 -8.28
CA ALA A 279 -16.59 -8.36 -8.91
C ALA A 279 -17.38 -7.10 -9.26
N LYS A 280 -16.99 -5.97 -8.70
CA LYS A 280 -17.71 -4.70 -8.85
C LYS A 280 -16.77 -3.58 -9.27
N SER A 281 -17.23 -2.74 -10.19
CA SER A 281 -16.61 -1.47 -10.52
C SER A 281 -17.67 -0.37 -10.66
N VAL A 282 -17.31 0.88 -10.40
CA VAL A 282 -18.20 2.01 -10.72
C VAL A 282 -17.86 2.53 -12.11
N ASN A 283 -16.62 3.00 -12.30
CA ASN A 283 -16.17 3.61 -13.56
C ASN A 283 -15.09 2.75 -14.25
N GLY A 284 -15.36 1.48 -14.43
CA GLY A 284 -14.42 0.56 -15.06
C GLY A 284 -15.09 -0.70 -15.57
N SER A 285 -14.38 -1.45 -16.38
CA SER A 285 -14.88 -2.74 -16.86
C SER A 285 -14.56 -3.85 -15.87
N VAL A 286 -15.45 -4.82 -15.78
CA VAL A 286 -15.26 -6.08 -15.06
C VAL A 286 -15.03 -7.18 -16.10
N LYS A 287 -13.93 -7.90 -16.00
CA LYS A 287 -13.59 -9.05 -16.84
C LYS A 287 -13.27 -10.25 -15.97
N LEU A 288 -14.02 -11.32 -16.15
CA LEU A 288 -13.85 -12.58 -15.43
C LEU A 288 -13.60 -13.69 -16.44
N HIS A 289 -12.42 -14.29 -16.37
CA HIS A 289 -12.02 -15.45 -17.18
C HIS A 289 -11.99 -16.68 -16.28
N LEU A 290 -12.97 -17.56 -16.46
CA LEU A 290 -13.27 -18.71 -15.59
C LEU A 290 -13.33 -19.99 -16.43
N PRO A 291 -12.19 -20.57 -16.81
CA PRO A 291 -12.12 -21.59 -17.85
C PRO A 291 -12.88 -22.90 -17.54
N HIS A 292 -13.21 -23.17 -16.28
CA HIS A 292 -13.85 -24.43 -15.89
C HIS A 292 -15.22 -24.29 -15.24
N ASP A 293 -15.60 -23.10 -14.80
CA ASP A 293 -16.72 -22.93 -13.86
C ASP A 293 -17.91 -22.18 -14.46
N LEU A 294 -17.75 -21.58 -15.64
CA LEU A 294 -18.75 -20.65 -16.16
C LEU A 294 -20.04 -21.36 -16.64
N ALA A 295 -19.95 -22.58 -17.17
CA ALA A 295 -21.11 -23.27 -17.76
C ALA A 295 -22.19 -23.57 -16.72
N ASP A 296 -21.80 -24.03 -15.56
CA ASP A 296 -22.70 -24.52 -14.50
C ASP A 296 -22.95 -23.50 -13.38
N ALA A 297 -22.33 -22.33 -13.44
CA ALA A 297 -22.45 -21.28 -12.45
C ALA A 297 -23.81 -20.57 -12.46
N SER A 298 -24.28 -20.19 -11.29
CA SER A 298 -25.33 -19.19 -11.14
C SER A 298 -24.74 -17.80 -11.37
N ILE A 299 -25.27 -17.04 -12.33
CA ILE A 299 -24.71 -15.77 -12.76
C ILE A 299 -25.71 -14.64 -12.56
N HIS A 300 -25.26 -13.56 -11.93
CA HIS A 300 -25.96 -12.29 -11.93
C HIS A 300 -25.00 -11.19 -12.40
N ALA A 301 -25.22 -10.67 -13.60
CA ALA A 301 -24.40 -9.60 -14.17
C ALA A 301 -25.24 -8.35 -14.43
N SER A 302 -24.70 -7.17 -14.17
CA SER A 302 -25.41 -5.91 -14.40
C SER A 302 -24.48 -4.77 -14.82
N THR A 303 -25.02 -3.86 -15.66
CA THR A 303 -24.35 -2.60 -16.02
C THR A 303 -25.40 -1.52 -16.28
N THR A 304 -25.07 -0.28 -15.99
CA THR A 304 -25.99 0.83 -16.27
C THR A 304 -25.79 1.37 -17.69
N THR A 305 -24.57 1.63 -18.13
CA THR A 305 -24.28 2.29 -19.41
C THR A 305 -23.52 1.41 -20.41
N GLY A 306 -23.08 0.20 -20.01
CA GLY A 306 -22.25 -0.68 -20.82
C GLY A 306 -23.02 -1.83 -21.45
N LYS A 307 -22.26 -2.84 -21.82
CA LYS A 307 -22.77 -4.14 -22.32
C LYS A 307 -22.25 -5.27 -21.45
N ILE A 308 -23.07 -6.29 -21.30
CA ILE A 308 -22.66 -7.56 -20.70
C ILE A 308 -22.41 -8.51 -21.87
N ARG A 309 -21.23 -9.12 -21.90
CA ARG A 309 -20.85 -10.13 -22.89
C ARG A 309 -20.55 -11.42 -22.16
N LEU A 310 -21.20 -12.48 -22.57
CA LEU A 310 -20.95 -13.83 -22.13
C LEU A 310 -20.32 -14.62 -23.28
N VAL A 311 -19.14 -15.17 -23.04
CA VAL A 311 -18.44 -16.07 -23.98
C VAL A 311 -18.35 -17.41 -23.31
N SER A 312 -19.08 -18.41 -23.85
CA SER A 312 -19.09 -19.76 -23.29
C SER A 312 -19.29 -20.78 -24.40
N ASN A 313 -18.50 -21.86 -24.38
CA ASN A 313 -18.56 -22.95 -25.36
C ASN A 313 -18.44 -22.45 -26.82
N GLY A 314 -17.55 -21.48 -27.05
CA GLY A 314 -17.34 -20.90 -28.39
C GLY A 314 -18.47 -19.99 -28.89
N ARG A 315 -19.45 -19.68 -28.06
CA ARG A 315 -20.56 -18.77 -28.39
C ARG A 315 -20.40 -17.47 -27.64
N THR A 316 -20.71 -16.36 -28.30
CA THR A 316 -20.72 -15.02 -27.70
C THR A 316 -22.15 -14.50 -27.68
N GLU A 317 -22.62 -14.16 -26.50
CA GLU A 317 -23.92 -13.54 -26.28
C GLU A 317 -23.72 -12.15 -25.70
N SER A 318 -24.61 -11.21 -26.03
CA SER A 318 -24.49 -9.82 -25.54
C SER A 318 -25.84 -9.36 -25.01
N TYR A 319 -25.80 -8.75 -23.85
CA TYR A 319 -26.97 -8.25 -23.11
C TYR A 319 -26.79 -6.78 -22.73
N THR A 320 -27.91 -6.09 -22.56
CA THR A 320 -27.93 -4.72 -22.05
C THR A 320 -28.57 -4.72 -20.67
N LYS A 321 -28.00 -3.95 -19.74
CA LYS A 321 -28.44 -3.74 -18.35
C LYS A 321 -28.25 -4.94 -17.42
N THR A 322 -28.94 -6.06 -17.64
CA THR A 322 -28.89 -7.20 -16.72
C THR A 322 -28.86 -8.52 -17.45
N PHE A 323 -28.17 -9.48 -16.87
CA PHE A 323 -28.18 -10.89 -17.25
C PHE A 323 -28.22 -11.74 -15.97
N THR A 324 -29.17 -12.69 -15.94
CA THR A 324 -29.30 -13.63 -14.83
C THR A 324 -29.46 -15.03 -15.37
N ARG A 325 -28.71 -15.96 -14.84
CA ARG A 325 -28.81 -17.39 -15.13
C ARG A 325 -28.71 -18.16 -13.82
N SER A 326 -29.64 -19.11 -13.60
CA SER A 326 -29.52 -20.09 -12.53
C SER A 326 -28.65 -21.24 -13.01
N GLY A 327 -27.61 -21.56 -12.29
CA GLY A 327 -26.74 -22.68 -12.55
C GLY A 327 -27.17 -23.94 -11.79
N ILE A 328 -26.50 -25.03 -12.07
CA ILE A 328 -26.70 -26.33 -11.37
C ILE A 328 -25.64 -26.53 -10.27
N SER A 329 -24.54 -25.81 -10.34
CA SER A 329 -23.47 -25.82 -9.30
C SER A 329 -23.80 -24.86 -8.15
N ALA A 330 -23.14 -25.06 -7.01
CA ALA A 330 -23.20 -24.13 -5.87
C ALA A 330 -22.46 -22.81 -6.14
N PHE A 331 -21.66 -22.74 -7.20
CA PHE A 331 -20.85 -21.56 -7.53
C PHE A 331 -21.72 -20.41 -8.03
N THR A 332 -21.53 -19.25 -7.43
CA THR A 332 -22.28 -18.03 -7.74
C THR A 332 -21.36 -16.90 -8.18
N ILE A 333 -21.66 -16.26 -9.30
CA ILE A 333 -20.96 -15.11 -9.84
C ILE A 333 -21.85 -13.87 -9.76
N GLN A 334 -21.36 -12.81 -9.14
CA GLN A 334 -21.96 -11.48 -9.17
C GLN A 334 -20.98 -10.50 -9.82
N ALA A 335 -21.31 -10.00 -11.01
CA ALA A 335 -20.47 -9.05 -11.73
C ALA A 335 -21.25 -7.78 -12.03
N SER A 336 -20.77 -6.62 -11.59
CA SER A 336 -21.48 -5.37 -11.82
C SER A 336 -20.57 -4.18 -12.11
N THR A 337 -21.07 -3.29 -12.95
CA THR A 337 -20.44 -1.99 -13.16
C THR A 337 -21.51 -0.92 -13.43
N VAL A 338 -21.21 0.34 -13.13
CA VAL A 338 -22.09 1.45 -13.52
C VAL A 338 -21.71 1.92 -14.93
N ASN A 339 -20.49 2.37 -15.11
CA ASN A 339 -20.00 2.96 -16.36
C ASN A 339 -18.91 2.06 -16.97
N GLY A 340 -19.32 0.93 -17.53
CA GLY A 340 -18.36 0.00 -18.13
C GLY A 340 -19.00 -1.26 -18.65
N ASN A 341 -18.19 -2.13 -19.22
CA ASN A 341 -18.65 -3.43 -19.73
C ASN A 341 -18.35 -4.54 -18.73
N VAL A 342 -19.20 -5.55 -18.73
CA VAL A 342 -18.97 -6.82 -18.04
C VAL A 342 -18.66 -7.88 -19.09
N LEU A 343 -17.53 -8.58 -18.95
CA LEU A 343 -17.16 -9.73 -19.75
C LEU A 343 -17.02 -10.93 -18.82
N LEU A 344 -17.76 -11.99 -19.13
CA LEU A 344 -17.64 -13.30 -18.53
C LEU A 344 -17.20 -14.28 -19.62
N SER A 345 -16.11 -15.00 -19.44
CA SER A 345 -15.52 -15.86 -20.46
C SER A 345 -15.02 -17.17 -19.84
N ASP A 346 -15.27 -18.28 -20.52
CA ASP A 346 -14.61 -19.57 -20.27
C ASP A 346 -13.27 -19.72 -21.01
N LEU A 347 -12.90 -18.73 -21.82
CA LEU A 347 -11.60 -18.65 -22.48
C LEU A 347 -10.61 -17.89 -21.61
N PRO A 348 -9.30 -18.24 -21.65
CA PRO A 348 -8.28 -17.45 -20.97
C PRO A 348 -8.24 -16.01 -21.49
N ALA A 349 -7.68 -15.10 -20.70
CA ALA A 349 -7.49 -13.72 -21.16
C ALA A 349 -6.55 -13.70 -22.37
N GLU A 350 -6.96 -13.00 -23.43
CA GLU A 350 -6.05 -12.70 -24.55
C GLU A 350 -4.92 -11.75 -24.04
N ASN A 351 -3.68 -12.14 -24.25
CA ASN A 351 -2.48 -11.39 -23.88
C ASN A 351 -2.35 -10.05 -24.63
#